data_3271a54ed9dca3ac23aa90d0c213db84
#
_entry.id   3271a54ed9dca3ac23aa90d0c213db84
#
_cell.length_a   1.000
_cell.length_b   1.000
_cell.length_c   1.000
_cell.angle_alpha   90.00
_cell.angle_beta   90.00
_cell.angle_gamma   90.00
#
_symmetry.space_group_name_H-M   'P 1'
#
loop_
_entity.id
_entity.type
_entity.pdbx_description
1 polymer ?
#
loop_
_entity_poly.entity_id
_entity_poly.type
_entity_poly.pdbx_seq_one_letter_code
_entity_poly.pdbx_strand_id
1 'polypeptide(L)'
;MKEFEHYISNIKNTDASLFQKDILLTWERSVEELKAVLNIADALKYLHSNNISTRLFESGIAVSLFRDNSTRTRFSFASASNLLGLSVQDLDEGKSQIAHGETVRETANMISFLSEVIGIRDDMYLGAGNAFMSEVGEALDLGKEEGVLNQRPALVNL
;
A
#
# COMPACT_ATOMS: atom_id res chain seq x y z
N MET A 1 23.28 15.68 -4.38
CA MET A 1 23.52 15.32 -2.96
C MET A 1 22.84 16.25 -1.98
N LYS A 2 23.06 17.55 -2.02
CA LYS A 2 22.41 18.51 -1.07
C LYS A 2 20.89 18.42 -1.03
N GLU A 3 20.24 18.18 -2.17
CA GLU A 3 18.80 18.02 -2.27
C GLU A 3 18.32 16.74 -1.56
N PHE A 4 19.03 15.64 -1.74
CA PHE A 4 18.74 14.38 -1.06
C PHE A 4 18.96 14.48 0.45
N GLU A 5 20.03 15.12 0.88
CA GLU A 5 20.30 15.41 2.29
C GLU A 5 19.17 16.23 2.93
N HIS A 6 18.56 17.15 2.17
CA HIS A 6 17.41 17.93 2.62
C HIS A 6 16.19 17.03 2.87
N TYR A 7 15.85 16.13 1.93
CA TYR A 7 14.74 15.19 2.11
C TYR A 7 14.97 14.28 3.32
N ILE A 8 16.16 13.74 3.48
CA ILE A 8 16.50 12.88 4.62
C ILE A 8 16.43 13.66 5.94
N SER A 9 16.88 14.92 5.96
CA SER A 9 16.78 15.78 7.16
C SER A 9 15.31 16.03 7.52
N ASN A 10 14.46 16.30 6.53
CA ASN A 10 13.03 16.51 6.75
C ASN A 10 12.37 15.24 7.30
N ILE A 11 12.67 14.07 6.75
CA ILE A 11 12.14 12.78 7.23
C ILE A 11 12.55 12.54 8.68
N LYS A 12 13.83 12.75 9.02
CA LYS A 12 14.35 12.55 10.39
C LYS A 12 13.74 13.50 11.42
N ASN A 13 13.38 14.70 11.00
CA ASN A 13 12.83 15.74 11.88
C ASN A 13 11.29 15.72 11.92
N THR A 14 10.65 14.82 11.20
CA THR A 14 9.18 14.70 11.18
C THR A 14 8.77 13.76 12.30
N ASP A 15 7.95 14.25 13.23
CA ASP A 15 7.33 13.44 14.27
C ASP A 15 6.05 12.78 13.70
N ALA A 16 6.26 11.75 12.89
CA ALA A 16 5.19 10.98 12.29
C ALA A 16 5.52 9.50 12.29
N SER A 17 4.62 8.71 12.83
CA SER A 17 4.70 7.25 12.76
C SER A 17 3.58 6.72 11.87
N LEU A 18 3.95 6.20 10.69
CA LEU A 18 3.06 5.52 9.77
C LEU A 18 3.22 3.99 9.82
N PHE A 19 4.05 3.50 10.73
CA PHE A 19 4.27 2.08 10.89
C PHE A 19 2.96 1.36 11.26
N GLN A 20 2.59 0.37 10.47
CA GLN A 20 1.33 -0.39 10.58
C GLN A 20 0.05 0.46 10.46
N LYS A 21 0.13 1.63 9.81
CA LYS A 21 -1.04 2.45 9.49
C LYS A 21 -1.33 2.39 8.00
N ASP A 22 -2.61 2.35 7.68
CA ASP A 22 -3.10 2.40 6.31
C ASP A 22 -3.14 3.83 5.77
N ILE A 23 -3.10 3.97 4.45
CA ILE A 23 -3.32 5.24 3.76
C ILE A 23 -4.62 5.11 2.95
N LEU A 24 -5.75 5.35 3.60
CA LEU A 24 -7.07 5.25 2.97
C LEU A 24 -7.61 6.61 2.57
N LEU A 25 -7.65 7.55 3.50
CA LEU A 25 -8.19 8.89 3.30
C LEU A 25 -7.17 9.93 3.77
N THR A 26 -6.81 10.86 2.90
CA THR A 26 -5.79 11.87 3.21
C THR A 26 -6.19 12.81 4.35
N TRP A 27 -7.49 13.09 4.51
CA TRP A 27 -8.00 13.96 5.59
C TRP A 27 -8.02 13.28 6.98
N GLU A 28 -7.77 11.98 7.06
CA GLU A 28 -7.57 11.26 8.32
C GLU A 28 -6.11 11.29 8.79
N ARG A 29 -5.23 11.87 7.99
CA ARG A 29 -3.80 11.98 8.29
C ARG A 29 -3.47 13.40 8.72
N SER A 30 -2.53 13.52 9.67
CA SER A 30 -1.97 14.82 10.03
C SER A 30 -1.16 15.42 8.88
N VAL A 31 -0.98 16.71 8.89
CA VAL A 31 -0.13 17.40 7.90
C VAL A 31 1.30 16.87 7.95
N GLU A 32 1.79 16.52 9.12
CA GLU A 32 3.12 15.97 9.36
C GLU A 32 3.25 14.57 8.73
N GLU A 33 2.25 13.71 8.90
CA GLU A 33 2.21 12.39 8.25
C GLU A 33 2.21 12.51 6.72
N LEU A 34 1.41 13.41 6.16
CA LEU A 34 1.38 13.65 4.72
C LEU A 34 2.72 14.20 4.20
N LYS A 35 3.34 15.13 4.93
CA LYS A 35 4.69 15.64 4.59
C LYS A 35 5.74 14.53 4.63
N ALA A 36 5.66 13.61 5.62
CA ALA A 36 6.57 12.47 5.70
C ALA A 36 6.46 11.59 4.44
N VAL A 37 5.24 11.26 4.02
CA VAL A 37 5.01 10.48 2.79
C VAL A 37 5.59 11.18 1.56
N LEU A 38 5.34 12.49 1.40
CA LEU A 38 5.84 13.25 0.26
C LEU A 38 7.36 13.36 0.26
N ASN A 39 8.00 13.61 1.41
CA ASN A 39 9.47 13.66 1.52
C ASN A 39 10.12 12.30 1.18
N ILE A 40 9.50 11.19 1.60
CA ILE A 40 9.97 9.85 1.23
C ILE A 40 9.83 9.62 -0.28
N ALA A 41 8.69 10.00 -0.87
CA ALA A 41 8.46 9.89 -2.31
C ALA A 41 9.50 10.71 -3.11
N ASP A 42 9.79 11.95 -2.69
CA ASP A 42 10.78 12.80 -3.35
C ASP A 42 12.21 12.25 -3.19
N ALA A 43 12.55 11.71 -2.02
CA ALA A 43 13.84 11.04 -1.82
C ALA A 43 14.01 9.82 -2.75
N LEU A 44 12.99 8.96 -2.84
CA LEU A 44 13.00 7.81 -3.74
C LEU A 44 13.08 8.22 -5.21
N LYS A 45 12.33 9.25 -5.60
CA LYS A 45 12.37 9.83 -6.94
C LYS A 45 13.76 10.37 -7.28
N TYR A 46 14.41 11.06 -6.33
CA TYR A 46 15.78 11.54 -6.49
C TYR A 46 16.75 10.38 -6.74
N LEU A 47 16.69 9.32 -5.92
CA LEU A 47 17.53 8.14 -6.09
C LEU A 47 17.34 7.50 -7.47
N HIS A 48 16.09 7.26 -7.85
CA HIS A 48 15.75 6.68 -9.14
C HIS A 48 16.27 7.53 -10.32
N SER A 49 16.08 8.85 -10.27
CA SER A 49 16.55 9.78 -11.32
C SER A 49 18.07 9.84 -11.46
N ASN A 50 18.80 9.43 -10.43
CA ASN A 50 20.27 9.35 -10.43
C ASN A 50 20.79 7.92 -10.63
N ASN A 51 19.96 6.98 -11.08
CA ASN A 51 20.29 5.56 -11.25
C ASN A 51 20.81 4.88 -9.96
N ILE A 52 20.34 5.33 -8.80
CA ILE A 52 20.61 4.69 -7.51
C ILE A 52 19.44 3.77 -7.19
N SER A 53 19.74 2.56 -6.73
CA SER A 53 18.71 1.57 -6.40
C SER A 53 17.78 2.10 -5.30
N THR A 54 16.48 1.93 -5.51
CA THR A 54 15.42 2.23 -4.53
C THR A 54 14.90 0.96 -3.84
N ARG A 55 15.57 -0.20 -4.04
CA ARG A 55 15.14 -1.47 -3.45
C ARG A 55 15.27 -1.41 -1.92
N LEU A 56 14.13 -1.42 -1.25
CA LEU A 56 14.01 -1.54 0.22
C LEU A 56 13.72 -2.99 0.62
N PHE A 57 13.14 -3.76 -0.30
CA PHE A 57 12.82 -5.18 -0.11
C PHE A 57 13.72 -6.02 -1.02
N GLU A 58 14.28 -7.11 -0.51
CA GLU A 58 14.99 -8.08 -1.35
C GLU A 58 14.00 -8.91 -2.18
N SER A 59 12.85 -9.22 -1.59
CA SER A 59 11.74 -9.97 -2.19
C SER A 59 10.44 -9.62 -1.48
N GLY A 60 9.33 -10.09 -2.00
CA GLY A 60 8.00 -9.90 -1.44
C GLY A 60 6.97 -9.66 -2.52
N ILE A 61 5.72 -9.56 -2.12
CA ILE A 61 4.57 -9.38 -3.01
C ILE A 61 3.83 -8.10 -2.65
N ALA A 62 3.56 -7.30 -3.68
CA ALA A 62 2.57 -6.23 -3.65
C ALA A 62 1.30 -6.73 -4.36
N VAL A 63 0.18 -6.75 -3.66
CA VAL A 63 -1.11 -7.12 -4.25
C VAL A 63 -1.83 -5.88 -4.72
N SER A 64 -2.37 -5.90 -5.94
CA SER A 64 -3.28 -4.87 -6.44
C SER A 64 -4.66 -5.45 -6.68
N LEU A 65 -5.69 -4.70 -6.26
CA LEU A 65 -7.08 -5.01 -6.52
C LEU A 65 -7.73 -3.79 -7.19
N PHE A 66 -8.24 -3.99 -8.40
CA PHE A 66 -8.91 -2.94 -9.15
C PHE A 66 -10.32 -3.39 -9.52
N ARG A 67 -11.32 -2.76 -8.90
CA ARG A 67 -12.74 -2.99 -9.21
C ARG A 67 -13.22 -2.16 -10.40
N ASP A 68 -12.42 -1.21 -10.85
CA ASP A 68 -12.68 -0.41 -12.04
C ASP A 68 -11.48 -0.42 -13.00
N ASN A 69 -11.74 -0.06 -14.26
CA ASN A 69 -10.72 0.03 -15.29
C ASN A 69 -9.76 1.17 -15.02
N SER A 70 -8.49 0.87 -14.91
CA SER A 70 -7.44 1.86 -14.71
C SER A 70 -6.15 1.44 -15.40
N THR A 71 -5.66 2.27 -16.29
CA THR A 71 -4.36 2.05 -16.93
C THR A 71 -3.24 2.71 -16.11
N ARG A 72 -3.37 4.01 -15.85
CA ARG A 72 -2.31 4.78 -15.18
C ARG A 72 -2.00 4.26 -13.79
N THR A 73 -3.02 4.05 -12.95
CA THR A 73 -2.83 3.60 -11.57
C THR A 73 -2.25 2.20 -11.51
N ARG A 74 -2.70 1.27 -12.37
CA ARG A 74 -2.11 -0.08 -12.46
C ARG A 74 -0.61 -0.01 -12.77
N PHE A 75 -0.22 0.76 -13.78
CA PHE A 75 1.19 0.88 -14.16
C PHE A 75 2.02 1.63 -13.13
N SER A 76 1.49 2.69 -12.50
CA SER A 76 2.22 3.41 -11.45
C SER A 76 2.43 2.57 -10.20
N PHE A 77 1.42 1.84 -9.74
CA PHE A 77 1.54 0.91 -8.61
C PHE A 77 2.54 -0.20 -8.91
N ALA A 78 2.42 -0.84 -10.09
CA ALA A 78 3.33 -1.90 -10.50
C ALA A 78 4.78 -1.39 -10.61
N SER A 79 4.99 -0.22 -11.21
CA SER A 79 6.32 0.38 -11.33
C SER A 79 6.92 0.71 -9.97
N ALA A 80 6.16 1.36 -9.08
CA ALA A 80 6.63 1.70 -7.74
C ALA A 80 6.99 0.44 -6.93
N SER A 81 6.14 -0.58 -6.94
CA SER A 81 6.38 -1.85 -6.25
C SER A 81 7.65 -2.54 -6.74
N ASN A 82 7.83 -2.63 -8.06
CA ASN A 82 9.04 -3.22 -8.63
C ASN A 82 10.31 -2.43 -8.28
N LEU A 83 10.25 -1.10 -8.30
CA LEU A 83 11.37 -0.24 -7.91
C LEU A 83 11.75 -0.43 -6.43
N LEU A 84 10.78 -0.70 -5.57
CA LEU A 84 11.01 -1.03 -4.17
C LEU A 84 11.51 -2.46 -3.94
N GLY A 85 11.42 -3.33 -4.94
CA GLY A 85 11.89 -4.73 -4.88
C GLY A 85 10.79 -5.77 -4.71
N LEU A 86 9.51 -5.35 -4.80
CA LEU A 86 8.35 -6.23 -4.67
C LEU A 86 7.89 -6.73 -6.05
N SER A 87 7.46 -7.97 -6.13
CA SER A 87 6.72 -8.49 -7.28
C SER A 87 5.26 -8.11 -7.19
N VAL A 88 4.61 -7.80 -8.31
CA VAL A 88 3.20 -7.41 -8.31
C VAL A 88 2.32 -8.60 -8.68
N GLN A 89 1.31 -8.85 -7.84
CA GLN A 89 0.23 -9.79 -8.12
C GLN A 89 -1.09 -9.01 -8.22
N ASP A 90 -1.68 -8.99 -9.40
CA ASP A 90 -3.00 -8.40 -9.59
C ASP A 90 -4.09 -9.41 -9.22
N LEU A 91 -4.96 -9.04 -8.27
CA LEU A 91 -6.07 -9.86 -7.83
C LEU A 91 -7.30 -9.56 -8.68
N ASP A 92 -7.69 -10.53 -9.48
CA ASP A 92 -8.92 -10.51 -10.26
C ASP A 92 -10.01 -11.22 -9.46
N GLU A 93 -10.97 -10.45 -8.92
CA GLU A 93 -12.07 -11.01 -8.13
C GLU A 93 -12.87 -12.06 -8.91
N GLY A 94 -13.04 -11.88 -10.22
CA GLY A 94 -13.76 -12.81 -11.08
C GLY A 94 -13.07 -14.17 -11.26
N LYS A 95 -11.77 -14.24 -10.96
CA LYS A 95 -10.94 -15.46 -11.02
C LYS A 95 -10.49 -15.97 -9.65
N SER A 96 -10.99 -15.36 -8.59
CA SER A 96 -10.67 -15.73 -7.21
C SER A 96 -11.86 -16.44 -6.55
N GLN A 97 -11.65 -16.95 -5.35
CA GLN A 97 -12.72 -17.55 -4.54
C GLN A 97 -13.77 -16.53 -4.07
N ILE A 98 -13.49 -15.24 -4.18
CA ILE A 98 -14.47 -14.16 -3.93
C ILE A 98 -15.70 -14.38 -4.82
N ALA A 99 -15.51 -14.75 -6.09
CA ALA A 99 -16.59 -15.08 -7.01
C ALA A 99 -17.44 -16.29 -6.57
N HIS A 100 -16.93 -17.11 -5.65
CA HIS A 100 -17.59 -18.29 -5.10
C HIS A 100 -18.08 -18.10 -3.65
N GLY A 101 -18.10 -16.86 -3.16
CA GLY A 101 -18.67 -16.52 -1.85
C GLY A 101 -17.68 -16.47 -0.70
N GLU A 102 -16.36 -16.41 -0.98
CA GLU A 102 -15.36 -16.11 0.03
C GLU A 102 -15.61 -14.70 0.61
N THR A 103 -15.54 -14.59 1.93
CA THR A 103 -15.76 -13.30 2.61
C THR A 103 -14.55 -12.39 2.44
N VAL A 104 -14.77 -11.07 2.62
CA VAL A 104 -13.69 -10.07 2.63
C VAL A 104 -12.61 -10.43 3.64
N ARG A 105 -13.02 -10.88 4.85
CA ARG A 105 -12.10 -11.28 5.92
C ARG A 105 -11.23 -12.49 5.52
N GLU A 106 -11.81 -13.50 4.91
CA GLU A 106 -11.07 -14.69 4.46
C GLU A 106 -10.05 -14.32 3.38
N THR A 107 -10.48 -13.57 2.36
CA THR A 107 -9.59 -13.10 1.31
C THR A 107 -8.47 -12.20 1.86
N ALA A 108 -8.82 -11.23 2.71
CA ALA A 108 -7.84 -10.32 3.32
C ALA A 108 -6.79 -11.10 4.11
N ASN A 109 -7.18 -12.05 4.93
CA ASN A 109 -6.26 -12.90 5.69
C ASN A 109 -5.37 -13.72 4.75
N MET A 110 -5.96 -14.39 3.74
CA MET A 110 -5.22 -15.21 2.78
C MET A 110 -4.10 -14.46 2.07
N ILE A 111 -4.41 -13.29 1.49
CA ILE A 111 -3.42 -12.50 0.76
C ILE A 111 -2.38 -11.86 1.69
N SER A 112 -2.77 -11.57 2.93
CA SER A 112 -1.92 -10.91 3.92
C SER A 112 -0.76 -11.76 4.42
N PHE A 113 -0.92 -13.09 4.45
CA PHE A 113 0.19 -14.00 4.74
C PHE A 113 1.36 -13.88 3.77
N LEU A 114 1.10 -13.41 2.56
CA LEU A 114 2.02 -13.49 1.43
C LEU A 114 2.43 -12.10 0.91
N SER A 115 1.84 -11.02 1.42
CA SER A 115 2.04 -9.68 0.88
C SER A 115 2.60 -8.69 1.89
N GLU A 116 3.40 -7.75 1.39
CA GLU A 116 3.95 -6.61 2.13
C GLU A 116 3.03 -5.38 2.04
N VAL A 117 2.32 -5.25 0.92
CA VAL A 117 1.41 -4.15 0.66
C VAL A 117 0.22 -4.61 -0.18
N ILE A 118 -0.96 -4.07 0.12
CA ILE A 118 -2.20 -4.26 -0.64
C ILE A 118 -2.65 -2.89 -1.11
N GLY A 119 -2.72 -2.71 -2.44
CA GLY A 119 -3.24 -1.51 -3.07
C GLY A 119 -4.64 -1.78 -3.63
N ILE A 120 -5.63 -1.01 -3.20
CA ILE A 120 -7.02 -1.16 -3.67
C ILE A 120 -7.47 0.10 -4.36
N ARG A 121 -8.11 -0.04 -5.51
CA ARG A 121 -8.89 1.01 -6.17
C ARG A 121 -10.30 0.53 -6.42
N ASP A 122 -11.26 1.25 -5.85
CA ASP A 122 -12.68 1.05 -6.09
C ASP A 122 -13.38 2.41 -6.10
N ASP A 123 -13.62 2.94 -7.28
CA ASP A 123 -14.28 4.22 -7.52
C ASP A 123 -15.59 4.09 -8.34
N MET A 124 -16.15 2.87 -8.40
CA MET A 124 -17.39 2.61 -9.14
C MET A 124 -18.59 3.31 -8.52
N TYR A 125 -18.68 3.34 -7.19
CA TYR A 125 -19.80 3.96 -6.48
C TYR A 125 -19.30 4.81 -5.32
N LEU A 126 -19.88 5.98 -5.13
CA LEU A 126 -19.50 6.92 -4.08
C LEU A 126 -19.58 6.28 -2.68
N GLY A 127 -18.46 6.24 -1.99
CA GLY A 127 -18.33 5.71 -0.63
C GLY A 127 -18.20 4.18 -0.53
N ALA A 128 -18.60 3.43 -1.54
CA ALA A 128 -18.54 1.96 -1.49
C ALA A 128 -17.11 1.42 -1.41
N GLY A 129 -16.21 2.00 -2.19
CA GLY A 129 -14.78 1.62 -2.17
C GLY A 129 -14.13 1.87 -0.82
N ASN A 130 -14.43 3.01 -0.19
CA ASN A 130 -13.92 3.31 1.14
C ASN A 130 -14.46 2.33 2.19
N ALA A 131 -15.75 1.99 2.13
CA ALA A 131 -16.35 1.01 3.04
C ALA A 131 -15.66 -0.36 2.90
N PHE A 132 -15.45 -0.82 1.66
CA PHE A 132 -14.73 -2.07 1.39
C PHE A 132 -13.29 -2.05 1.92
N MET A 133 -12.54 -0.96 1.65
CA MET A 133 -11.17 -0.83 2.14
C MET A 133 -11.10 -0.80 3.67
N SER A 134 -12.07 -0.16 4.32
CA SER A 134 -12.18 -0.16 5.79
C SER A 134 -12.42 -1.57 6.33
N GLU A 135 -13.31 -2.35 5.70
CA GLU A 135 -13.57 -3.75 6.07
C GLU A 135 -12.30 -4.62 5.91
N VAL A 136 -11.54 -4.42 4.83
CA VAL A 136 -10.24 -5.08 4.64
C VAL A 136 -9.27 -4.69 5.76
N GLY A 137 -9.14 -3.39 6.08
CA GLY A 137 -8.27 -2.90 7.14
C GLY A 137 -8.62 -3.50 8.51
N GLU A 138 -9.91 -3.53 8.86
CA GLU A 138 -10.40 -4.17 10.10
C GLU A 138 -10.08 -5.68 10.13
N ALA A 139 -10.21 -6.38 9.01
CA ALA A 139 -9.84 -7.79 8.92
C ALA A 139 -8.35 -8.03 9.15
N LEU A 140 -7.49 -7.14 8.63
CA LEU A 140 -6.04 -7.18 8.85
C LEU A 140 -5.68 -6.94 10.32
N ASP A 141 -6.32 -5.96 10.96
CA ASP A 141 -6.11 -5.64 12.36
C ASP A 141 -6.52 -6.81 13.27
N LEU A 142 -7.71 -7.36 13.05
CA LEU A 142 -8.19 -8.54 13.77
C LEU A 142 -7.26 -9.74 13.56
N GLY A 143 -6.83 -10.01 12.33
CA GLY A 143 -5.89 -11.09 12.04
C GLY A 143 -4.56 -10.94 12.77
N LYS A 144 -4.09 -9.70 12.94
CA LYS A 144 -2.90 -9.40 13.73
C LYS A 144 -3.13 -9.56 15.22
N GLU A 145 -4.24 -9.07 15.76
CA GLU A 145 -4.62 -9.17 17.17
C GLU A 145 -4.84 -10.64 17.62
N GLU A 146 -5.49 -11.42 16.78
CA GLU A 146 -5.74 -12.85 17.02
C GLU A 146 -4.49 -13.73 16.84
N GLY A 147 -3.37 -13.15 16.39
CA GLY A 147 -2.13 -13.86 16.13
C GLY A 147 -2.17 -14.75 14.88
N VAL A 148 -3.18 -14.57 14.03
CA VAL A 148 -3.29 -15.25 12.74
C VAL A 148 -2.24 -14.70 11.77
N LEU A 149 -2.02 -13.39 11.77
CA LEU A 149 -1.00 -12.73 10.98
C LEU A 149 0.26 -12.43 11.82
N ASN A 150 1.39 -12.94 11.40
CA ASN A 150 2.68 -12.59 12.00
C ASN A 150 3.05 -11.11 11.70
N GLN A 151 2.77 -10.66 10.49
CA GLN A 151 3.00 -9.31 10.02
C GLN A 151 1.75 -8.81 9.28
N ARG A 152 1.40 -7.55 9.50
CA ARG A 152 0.30 -6.88 8.83
C ARG A 152 0.83 -6.14 7.60
N PRO A 153 0.33 -6.42 6.39
CA PRO A 153 0.67 -5.62 5.21
C PRO A 153 0.11 -4.20 5.34
N ALA A 154 0.75 -3.25 4.67
CA ALA A 154 0.20 -1.91 4.54
C ALA A 154 -0.95 -1.90 3.52
N LEU A 155 -2.06 -1.24 3.85
CA LEU A 155 -3.18 -1.03 2.95
C LEU A 155 -3.18 0.39 2.39
N VAL A 156 -3.30 0.51 1.07
CA VAL A 156 -3.23 1.79 0.36
C VAL A 156 -4.42 1.94 -0.59
N ASN A 157 -5.11 3.07 -0.48
CA ASN A 157 -6.10 3.51 -1.46
C ASN A 157 -5.38 4.10 -2.68
N LEU A 158 -5.66 3.57 -3.88
CA LEU A 158 -4.98 3.88 -5.15
C LEU A 158 -5.75 4.89 -6.01
#